data_c280639824ff63c7bf178a9f806b3362
#
_entry.id   c280639824ff63c7bf178a9f806b3362
#
_cell.length_a   1.000
_cell.length_b   1.000
_cell.length_c   1.000
_cell.angle_alpha   90.00
_cell.angle_beta   90.00
_cell.angle_gamma   90.00
#
_symmetry.space_group_name_H-M   'P 1'
#
loop_
_entity.id
_entity.type
_entity.pdbx_description
1 polymer ?
#
loop_
_entity_poly.entity_id
_entity_poly.type
_entity_poly.pdbx_seq_one_letter_code
_entity_poly.pdbx_strand_id
1 'polypeptide(L)'
;AFQETLSKLAISRRVDLRIHPRLTSPVVSGLIRPRIYLPESSTDWSPQTLRMALLHELGHVQRRDLWMATLAHVVCVLHWFNPSVWWLRRTFLSQCEYACDAHLVEKGTDPRLYANALCDVAQSASAPPLSLAMAGHVPLRERIIFLSSGGRRGSVMLSSLILVTASSAVAMSVVRFVPERAEAPVLAPMKEVEIRFNADPFPGN
;
A
#
# COMPACT_ATOMS: atom_id res chain seq x y z
N ALA A 1 -25.02 -8.39 18.56
CA ALA A 1 -24.15 -8.86 17.47
C ALA A 1 -22.81 -8.12 17.43
N PHE A 2 -22.74 -6.79 17.17
CA PHE A 2 -21.47 -6.05 17.03
C PHE A 2 -20.62 -6.06 18.31
N GLN A 3 -21.21 -5.75 19.46
CA GLN A 3 -20.52 -5.77 20.76
C GLN A 3 -20.05 -7.18 21.16
N GLU A 4 -20.81 -8.18 20.86
CA GLU A 4 -20.46 -9.58 21.04
C GLU A 4 -19.27 -9.99 20.14
N THR A 5 -19.21 -9.47 18.92
CA THR A 5 -18.10 -9.71 17.99
C THR A 5 -16.81 -9.04 18.48
N LEU A 6 -16.90 -7.81 19.03
CA LEU A 6 -15.76 -7.12 19.65
C LEU A 6 -15.19 -7.90 20.84
N SER A 7 -16.05 -8.44 21.70
CA SER A 7 -15.62 -9.24 22.86
C SER A 7 -14.93 -10.55 22.45
N LYS A 8 -15.44 -11.24 21.43
CA LYS A 8 -14.82 -12.47 20.90
C LYS A 8 -13.43 -12.25 20.29
N LEU A 9 -13.18 -11.08 19.73
CA LEU A 9 -11.87 -10.73 19.17
C LEU A 9 -10.92 -10.09 20.19
N ALA A 10 -11.35 -9.94 21.45
CA ALA A 10 -10.58 -9.28 22.53
C ALA A 10 -10.10 -7.87 22.11
N ILE A 11 -10.91 -7.11 21.36
CA ILE A 11 -10.60 -5.75 20.95
C ILE A 11 -10.99 -4.81 22.08
N SER A 12 -9.98 -4.32 22.82
CA SER A 12 -10.16 -3.34 23.90
C SER A 12 -10.34 -1.91 23.40
N ARG A 13 -10.13 -1.64 22.12
CA ARG A 13 -10.26 -0.30 21.51
C ARG A 13 -11.72 -0.02 21.17
N ARG A 14 -12.12 1.24 21.36
CA ARG A 14 -13.41 1.71 20.86
C ARG A 14 -13.35 1.75 19.33
N VAL A 15 -14.27 1.03 18.68
CA VAL A 15 -14.46 1.01 17.23
C VAL A 15 -15.86 1.53 16.94
N ASP A 16 -15.94 2.61 16.18
CA ASP A 16 -17.22 3.18 15.75
C ASP A 16 -17.68 2.48 14.48
N LEU A 17 -18.97 2.15 14.39
CA LEU A 17 -19.59 1.61 13.19
C LEU A 17 -20.47 2.66 12.55
N ARG A 18 -20.33 2.87 11.23
CA ARG A 18 -21.10 3.85 10.45
C ARG A 18 -21.53 3.28 9.12
N ILE A 19 -22.66 3.72 8.61
CA ILE A 19 -23.12 3.44 7.24
C ILE A 19 -22.77 4.63 6.36
N HIS A 20 -22.31 4.36 5.15
CA HIS A 20 -21.94 5.40 4.19
C HIS A 20 -22.49 5.06 2.79
N PRO A 21 -23.34 5.92 2.18
CA PRO A 21 -24.07 5.59 0.96
C PRO A 21 -23.21 5.46 -0.30
N ARG A 22 -22.00 6.02 -0.31
CA ARG A 22 -21.10 5.95 -1.47
C ARG A 22 -20.14 4.77 -1.45
N LEU A 23 -20.17 3.96 -0.42
CA LEU A 23 -19.30 2.78 -0.35
C LEU A 23 -19.98 1.60 -1.02
N THR A 24 -19.17 0.76 -1.64
CA THR A 24 -19.60 -0.48 -2.28
C THR A 24 -19.18 -1.73 -1.50
N SER A 25 -18.25 -1.56 -0.55
CA SER A 25 -17.75 -2.62 0.32
C SER A 25 -17.44 -2.08 1.71
N PRO A 26 -17.42 -2.90 2.75
CA PRO A 26 -16.92 -2.50 4.07
C PRO A 26 -15.50 -1.96 4.00
N VAL A 27 -15.17 -1.04 4.90
CA VAL A 27 -13.82 -0.48 4.97
C VAL A 27 -13.50 0.02 6.37
N VAL A 28 -12.26 -0.21 6.82
CA VAL A 28 -11.72 0.39 8.04
C VAL A 28 -11.01 1.70 7.72
N SER A 29 -11.24 2.73 8.53
CA SER A 29 -10.54 4.01 8.44
C SER A 29 -10.18 4.52 9.83
N GLY A 30 -9.17 5.40 9.90
CA GLY A 30 -8.72 6.03 11.14
C GLY A 30 -7.60 5.27 11.85
N LEU A 31 -6.40 5.86 11.88
CA LEU A 31 -5.21 5.25 12.50
C LEU A 31 -5.28 5.17 14.03
N ILE A 32 -5.75 6.24 14.68
CA ILE A 32 -5.79 6.35 16.15
C ILE A 32 -7.14 5.86 16.68
N ARG A 33 -8.22 6.26 16.02
CA ARG A 33 -9.60 5.90 16.37
C ARG A 33 -10.20 5.15 15.19
N PRO A 34 -10.10 3.82 15.16
CA PRO A 34 -10.59 3.03 14.04
C PRO A 34 -12.11 3.13 13.94
N ARG A 35 -12.59 3.30 12.71
CA ARG A 35 -14.00 3.32 12.35
C ARG A 35 -14.22 2.33 11.23
N ILE A 36 -15.27 1.54 11.34
CA ILE A 36 -15.73 0.66 10.27
C ILE A 36 -16.87 1.37 9.56
N TYR A 37 -16.74 1.49 8.26
CA TYR A 37 -17.79 2.01 7.40
C TYR A 37 -18.40 0.84 6.61
N LEU A 38 -19.70 0.71 6.68
CA LEU A 38 -20.46 -0.26 5.90
C LEU A 38 -21.14 0.45 4.72
N PRO A 39 -21.34 -0.22 3.58
CA PRO A 39 -22.16 0.29 2.50
C PRO A 39 -23.63 0.31 2.91
N GLU A 40 -24.44 1.12 2.25
CA GLU A 40 -25.90 1.17 2.48
C GLU A 40 -26.57 -0.18 2.21
N SER A 41 -26.10 -0.92 1.19
CA SER A 41 -26.56 -2.29 0.90
C SER A 41 -26.38 -3.28 2.06
N SER A 42 -25.56 -2.94 3.06
CA SER A 42 -25.39 -3.79 4.26
C SER A 42 -26.64 -3.92 5.12
N THR A 43 -27.65 -3.07 4.93
CA THR A 43 -28.94 -3.16 5.60
C THR A 43 -29.75 -4.39 5.15
N ASP A 44 -29.53 -4.84 3.92
CA ASP A 44 -30.22 -5.96 3.30
C ASP A 44 -29.48 -7.30 3.49
N TRP A 45 -28.28 -7.25 4.12
CA TRP A 45 -27.48 -8.45 4.32
C TRP A 45 -28.06 -9.36 5.40
N SER A 46 -27.87 -10.66 5.20
CA SER A 46 -28.19 -11.62 6.25
C SER A 46 -27.38 -11.31 7.52
N PRO A 47 -27.92 -11.61 8.72
CA PRO A 47 -27.15 -11.44 9.96
C PRO A 47 -25.81 -12.17 9.96
N GLN A 48 -25.72 -13.29 9.23
CA GLN A 48 -24.50 -14.07 9.06
C GLN A 48 -23.49 -13.35 8.17
N THR A 49 -23.90 -12.85 7.00
CA THR A 49 -23.06 -12.07 6.08
C THR A 49 -22.51 -10.83 6.76
N LEU A 50 -23.37 -10.07 7.45
CA LEU A 50 -22.97 -8.90 8.22
C LEU A 50 -21.92 -9.25 9.31
N ARG A 51 -22.16 -10.35 10.04
CA ARG A 51 -21.23 -10.82 11.06
C ARG A 51 -19.85 -11.17 10.47
N MET A 52 -19.82 -11.89 9.34
CA MET A 52 -18.56 -12.28 8.69
C MET A 52 -17.81 -11.06 8.15
N ALA A 53 -18.50 -10.11 7.54
CA ALA A 53 -17.92 -8.85 7.09
C ALA A 53 -17.33 -8.05 8.28
N LEU A 54 -18.07 -7.92 9.38
CA LEU A 54 -17.56 -7.24 10.58
C LEU A 54 -16.36 -7.95 11.20
N LEU A 55 -16.36 -9.29 11.25
CA LEU A 55 -15.21 -10.05 11.75
C LEU A 55 -13.96 -9.78 10.90
N HIS A 56 -14.10 -9.72 9.59
CA HIS A 56 -13.01 -9.39 8.67
C HIS A 56 -12.44 -7.99 8.94
N GLU A 57 -13.28 -6.97 8.95
CA GLU A 57 -12.87 -5.59 9.21
C GLU A 57 -12.23 -5.41 10.60
N LEU A 58 -12.78 -6.07 11.61
CA LEU A 58 -12.21 -6.08 12.96
C LEU A 58 -10.87 -6.82 13.01
N GLY A 59 -10.66 -7.82 12.16
CA GLY A 59 -9.36 -8.49 11.98
C GLY A 59 -8.28 -7.49 11.57
N HIS A 60 -8.55 -6.61 10.59
CA HIS A 60 -7.62 -5.54 10.19
C HIS A 60 -7.33 -4.56 11.34
N VAL A 61 -8.34 -4.21 12.14
CA VAL A 61 -8.16 -3.35 13.33
C VAL A 61 -7.25 -4.02 14.36
N GLN A 62 -7.49 -5.29 14.66
CA GLN A 62 -6.71 -6.06 15.63
C GLN A 62 -5.24 -6.18 15.23
N ARG A 63 -4.98 -6.46 13.95
CA ARG A 63 -3.64 -6.63 13.37
C ARG A 63 -2.94 -5.30 13.11
N ARG A 64 -3.65 -4.17 13.23
CA ARG A 64 -3.14 -2.82 12.92
C ARG A 64 -2.71 -2.67 11.46
N ASP A 65 -3.36 -3.36 10.53
CA ASP A 65 -3.00 -3.37 9.12
C ASP A 65 -3.01 -1.96 8.50
N LEU A 66 -3.87 -1.08 8.99
CA LEU A 66 -3.95 0.32 8.53
C LEU A 66 -2.66 1.12 8.83
N TRP A 67 -2.02 0.87 9.98
CA TRP A 67 -0.73 1.48 10.29
C TRP A 67 0.37 1.00 9.35
N MET A 68 0.40 -0.31 9.10
CA MET A 68 1.39 -0.91 8.21
C MET A 68 1.16 -0.46 6.75
N ALA A 69 -0.10 -0.36 6.30
CA ALA A 69 -0.45 0.16 4.99
C ALA A 69 -0.03 1.64 4.81
N THR A 70 -0.19 2.45 5.86
CA THR A 70 0.25 3.85 5.87
C THR A 70 1.78 3.94 5.81
N LEU A 71 2.49 3.15 6.60
CA LEU A 71 3.95 3.08 6.55
C LEU A 71 4.45 2.67 5.15
N ALA A 72 3.86 1.62 4.58
CA ALA A 72 4.18 1.18 3.22
C ALA A 72 3.91 2.29 2.18
N HIS A 73 2.87 3.10 2.38
CA HIS A 73 2.59 4.25 1.51
C HIS A 73 3.64 5.36 1.65
N VAL A 74 4.07 5.68 2.88
CA VAL A 74 5.15 6.65 3.14
C VAL A 74 6.45 6.20 2.43
N VAL A 75 6.81 4.92 2.52
CA VAL A 75 7.97 4.37 1.80
C VAL A 75 7.82 4.56 0.29
N CYS A 76 6.62 4.34 -0.29
CA CYS A 76 6.37 4.58 -1.71
C CYS A 76 6.52 6.06 -2.08
N VAL A 77 6.09 6.98 -1.23
CA VAL A 77 6.24 8.42 -1.47
C VAL A 77 7.71 8.83 -1.43
N LEU A 78 8.47 8.34 -0.46
CA LEU A 78 9.91 8.62 -0.36
C LEU A 78 10.71 8.03 -1.53
N HIS A 79 10.28 6.89 -2.05
CA HIS A 79 10.91 6.19 -3.18
C HIS A 79 10.01 6.19 -4.41
N TRP A 80 9.31 7.30 -4.66
CA TRP A 80 8.27 7.41 -5.70
C TRP A 80 8.75 7.01 -7.10
N PHE A 81 10.04 7.21 -7.37
CA PHE A 81 10.70 6.90 -8.65
C PHE A 81 11.00 5.41 -8.85
N ASN A 82 10.92 4.58 -7.79
CA ASN A 82 11.24 3.16 -7.86
C ASN A 82 9.97 2.32 -8.01
N PRO A 83 9.70 1.70 -9.17
CA PRO A 83 8.49 0.90 -9.38
C PRO A 83 8.39 -0.33 -8.48
N SER A 84 9.54 -0.86 -7.99
CA SER A 84 9.58 -2.05 -7.14
C SER A 84 8.90 -1.82 -5.79
N VAL A 85 8.97 -0.60 -5.22
CA VAL A 85 8.32 -0.31 -3.94
C VAL A 85 6.80 -0.24 -4.08
N TRP A 86 6.30 0.20 -5.24
CA TRP A 86 4.87 0.20 -5.55
C TRP A 86 4.34 -1.22 -5.73
N TRP A 87 5.10 -2.06 -6.42
CA TRP A 87 4.77 -3.49 -6.54
C TRP A 87 4.78 -4.19 -5.18
N LEU A 88 5.82 -3.94 -4.36
CA LEU A 88 5.92 -4.49 -3.01
C LEU A 88 4.74 -4.05 -2.13
N ARG A 89 4.34 -2.79 -2.17
CA ARG A 89 3.18 -2.29 -1.44
C ARG A 89 1.91 -3.04 -1.85
N ARG A 90 1.68 -3.25 -3.16
CA ARG A 90 0.52 -4.03 -3.63
C ARG A 90 0.55 -5.46 -3.11
N THR A 91 1.69 -6.12 -3.21
CA THR A 91 1.89 -7.47 -2.69
C THR A 91 1.66 -7.53 -1.18
N PHE A 92 2.19 -6.57 -0.43
CA PHE A 92 1.99 -6.46 1.01
C PHE A 92 0.50 -6.33 1.38
N LEU A 93 -0.23 -5.43 0.73
CA LEU A 93 -1.67 -5.27 0.98
C LEU A 93 -2.44 -6.56 0.68
N SER A 94 -2.10 -7.25 -0.41
CA SER A 94 -2.68 -8.56 -0.72
C SER A 94 -2.40 -9.61 0.38
N GLN A 95 -1.19 -9.60 0.96
CA GLN A 95 -0.86 -10.49 2.07
C GLN A 95 -1.63 -10.14 3.35
N CYS A 96 -1.96 -8.87 3.60
CA CYS A 96 -2.83 -8.47 4.70
C CYS A 96 -4.21 -9.09 4.58
N GLU A 97 -4.80 -9.12 3.37
CA GLU A 97 -6.09 -9.77 3.11
C GLU A 97 -6.05 -11.27 3.40
N TYR A 98 -5.08 -12.00 2.83
CA TYR A 98 -4.94 -13.43 3.08
C TYR A 98 -4.69 -13.77 4.56
N ALA A 99 -3.90 -12.95 5.22
CA ALA A 99 -3.63 -13.16 6.64
C ALA A 99 -4.85 -12.85 7.51
N CYS A 100 -5.72 -11.92 7.09
CA CYS A 100 -6.99 -11.66 7.75
C CYS A 100 -7.94 -12.85 7.54
N ASP A 101 -8.04 -13.35 6.32
CA ASP A 101 -8.85 -14.54 5.98
C ASP A 101 -8.40 -15.77 6.77
N ALA A 102 -7.09 -16.06 6.79
CA ALA A 102 -6.53 -17.16 7.55
C ALA A 102 -6.81 -17.06 9.06
N HIS A 103 -6.67 -15.87 9.62
CA HIS A 103 -6.92 -15.62 11.04
C HIS A 103 -8.37 -15.90 11.45
N LEU A 104 -9.34 -15.60 10.58
CA LEU A 104 -10.74 -15.93 10.83
C LEU A 104 -10.99 -17.44 10.82
N VAL A 105 -10.37 -18.15 9.89
CA VAL A 105 -10.47 -19.63 9.81
C VAL A 105 -9.81 -20.29 11.03
N GLU A 106 -8.63 -19.82 11.44
CA GLU A 106 -7.93 -20.30 12.65
C GLU A 106 -8.75 -20.10 13.93
N LYS A 107 -9.55 -19.03 13.99
CA LYS A 107 -10.49 -18.77 15.11
C LYS A 107 -11.78 -19.58 15.04
N GLY A 108 -11.85 -20.55 14.14
CA GLY A 108 -12.98 -21.48 14.04
C GLY A 108 -14.14 -21.00 13.16
N THR A 109 -13.93 -20.02 12.30
CA THR A 109 -14.90 -19.65 11.27
C THR A 109 -14.91 -20.72 10.18
N ASP A 110 -16.09 -21.25 9.83
CA ASP A 110 -16.20 -22.19 8.71
C ASP A 110 -15.84 -21.50 7.40
N PRO A 111 -14.80 -22.01 6.67
CA PRO A 111 -14.35 -21.41 5.41
C PRO A 111 -15.44 -21.30 4.34
N ARG A 112 -16.39 -22.25 4.30
CA ARG A 112 -17.49 -22.25 3.32
C ARG A 112 -18.49 -21.14 3.62
N LEU A 113 -18.90 -21.01 4.88
CA LEU A 113 -19.81 -19.95 5.31
C LEU A 113 -19.18 -18.58 5.09
N TYR A 114 -17.88 -18.47 5.32
CA TYR A 114 -17.14 -17.23 5.10
C TYR A 114 -17.02 -16.90 3.60
N ALA A 115 -16.69 -17.88 2.75
CA ALA A 115 -16.64 -17.70 1.31
C ALA A 115 -17.99 -17.24 0.73
N ASN A 116 -19.10 -17.83 1.20
CA ASN A 116 -20.46 -17.42 0.79
C ASN A 116 -20.72 -15.96 1.19
N ALA A 117 -20.37 -15.56 2.42
CA ALA A 117 -20.53 -14.18 2.85
C ALA A 117 -19.71 -13.19 2.01
N LEU A 118 -18.50 -13.57 1.59
CA LEU A 118 -17.69 -12.75 0.66
C LEU A 118 -18.37 -12.61 -0.71
N CYS A 119 -19.02 -13.67 -1.21
CA CYS A 119 -19.79 -13.61 -2.44
C CYS A 119 -21.00 -12.70 -2.30
N ASP A 120 -21.77 -12.80 -1.20
CA ASP A 120 -22.93 -11.95 -0.93
C ASP A 120 -22.55 -10.46 -0.91
N VAL A 121 -21.45 -10.13 -0.20
CA VAL A 121 -20.92 -8.76 -0.16
C VAL A 121 -20.54 -8.27 -1.57
N ALA A 122 -19.88 -9.11 -2.36
CA ALA A 122 -19.47 -8.74 -3.71
C ALA A 122 -20.66 -8.57 -4.67
N GLN A 123 -21.71 -9.38 -4.51
CA GLN A 123 -22.94 -9.27 -5.31
C GLN A 123 -23.76 -8.02 -4.95
N SER A 124 -23.76 -7.63 -3.69
CA SER A 124 -24.44 -6.40 -3.23
C SER A 124 -23.70 -5.11 -3.63
N ALA A 125 -22.44 -5.21 -4.06
CA ALA A 125 -21.66 -4.08 -4.52
C ALA A 125 -22.15 -3.62 -5.90
N SER A 126 -22.87 -2.52 -5.97
CA SER A 126 -23.41 -1.93 -7.21
C SER A 126 -22.36 -1.31 -8.16
N ALA A 127 -21.07 -1.45 -7.87
CA ALA A 127 -20.00 -0.87 -8.66
C ALA A 127 -19.53 -1.82 -9.78
N PRO A 128 -19.23 -1.30 -10.98
CA PRO A 128 -18.67 -2.12 -12.04
C PRO A 128 -17.31 -2.70 -11.62
N PRO A 129 -16.97 -3.92 -12.08
CA PRO A 129 -15.77 -4.65 -11.65
C PRO A 129 -14.44 -3.91 -11.88
N LEU A 130 -14.43 -2.87 -12.72
CA LEU A 130 -13.25 -2.04 -12.97
C LEU A 130 -12.85 -1.19 -11.75
N SER A 131 -13.78 -0.72 -10.93
CA SER A 131 -13.48 0.11 -9.76
C SER A 131 -12.83 -0.69 -8.63
N LEU A 132 -13.17 -1.97 -8.50
CA LEU A 132 -12.57 -2.90 -7.54
C LEU A 132 -11.11 -3.26 -7.93
N ALA A 133 -10.82 -3.32 -9.23
CA ALA A 133 -9.47 -3.63 -9.73
C ALA A 133 -8.45 -2.51 -9.42
N MET A 134 -8.88 -1.26 -9.34
CA MET A 134 -8.01 -0.12 -9.05
C MET A 134 -7.74 0.11 -7.55
N ALA A 135 -8.56 -0.44 -6.66
CA ALA A 135 -8.43 -0.24 -5.22
C ALA A 135 -7.37 -1.12 -4.54
N GLY A 136 -6.67 -1.99 -5.28
CA GLY A 136 -5.60 -2.84 -4.75
C GLY A 136 -6.08 -4.01 -3.89
N HIS A 137 -7.38 -4.32 -3.93
CA HIS A 137 -7.94 -5.47 -3.23
C HIS A 137 -7.60 -6.76 -3.98
N VAL A 138 -7.37 -7.83 -3.23
CA VAL A 138 -7.22 -9.19 -3.79
C VAL A 138 -8.51 -9.57 -4.49
N PRO A 139 -8.46 -10.05 -5.75
CA PRO A 139 -9.65 -10.54 -6.43
C PRO A 139 -10.38 -11.58 -5.59
N LEU A 140 -11.71 -11.46 -5.50
CA LEU A 140 -12.53 -12.39 -4.72
C LEU A 140 -12.23 -13.86 -5.06
N ARG A 141 -12.05 -14.16 -6.36
CA ARG A 141 -11.69 -15.50 -6.83
C ARG A 141 -10.45 -16.06 -6.14
N GLU A 142 -9.41 -15.26 -5.98
CA GLU A 142 -8.16 -15.69 -5.33
C GLU A 142 -8.35 -15.94 -3.84
N ARG A 143 -9.17 -15.13 -3.15
CA ARG A 143 -9.51 -15.33 -1.74
C ARG A 143 -10.30 -16.63 -1.55
N ILE A 144 -11.27 -16.92 -2.44
CA ILE A 144 -12.03 -18.18 -2.40
C ILE A 144 -11.12 -19.39 -2.63
N ILE A 145 -10.20 -19.32 -3.61
CA ILE A 145 -9.22 -20.39 -3.85
C ILE A 145 -8.34 -20.59 -2.62
N PHE A 146 -7.88 -19.52 -2.01
CA PHE A 146 -7.07 -19.56 -0.79
C PHE A 146 -7.81 -20.24 0.37
N LEU A 147 -9.07 -19.87 0.61
CA LEU A 147 -9.92 -20.47 1.64
C LEU A 147 -10.16 -21.96 1.37
N SER A 148 -10.39 -22.34 0.11
CA SER A 148 -10.63 -23.74 -0.27
C SER A 148 -9.37 -24.62 -0.15
N SER A 149 -8.17 -24.04 -0.25
CA SER A 149 -6.90 -24.73 -0.10
C SER A 149 -6.42 -24.89 1.37
N GLY A 150 -7.30 -24.57 2.33
CA GLY A 150 -6.98 -24.64 3.76
C GLY A 150 -6.06 -23.53 4.27
N GLY A 151 -6.01 -22.40 3.58
CA GLY A 151 -5.29 -21.22 4.05
C GLY A 151 -3.76 -21.30 4.02
N ARG A 152 -3.21 -22.33 3.36
CA ARG A 152 -1.75 -22.51 3.23
C ARG A 152 -1.24 -21.89 1.95
N ARG A 153 -0.62 -20.73 2.04
CA ARG A 153 0.30 -20.22 1.00
C ARG A 153 1.74 -20.42 1.47
N GLY A 154 2.58 -21.01 0.61
CA GLY A 154 4.02 -21.05 0.84
C GLY A 154 4.56 -19.62 1.04
N SER A 155 5.59 -19.48 1.86
CA SER A 155 6.17 -18.20 2.26
C SER A 155 6.65 -17.37 1.07
N VAL A 156 5.79 -16.51 0.55
CA VAL A 156 6.13 -15.49 -0.47
C VAL A 156 6.99 -14.37 0.16
N MET A 157 7.01 -14.27 1.50
CA MET A 157 7.75 -13.23 2.22
C MET A 157 9.26 -13.29 1.97
N LEU A 158 9.85 -14.48 1.88
CA LEU A 158 11.30 -14.62 1.69
C LEU A 158 11.72 -14.13 0.29
N SER A 159 10.95 -14.46 -0.74
CA SER A 159 11.20 -14.01 -2.11
C SER A 159 11.07 -12.49 -2.26
N SER A 160 10.10 -11.89 -1.57
CA SER A 160 9.89 -10.44 -1.57
C SER A 160 11.03 -9.70 -0.88
N LEU A 161 11.56 -10.25 0.22
CA LEU A 161 12.68 -9.65 0.95
C LEU A 161 13.97 -9.67 0.10
N ILE A 162 14.24 -10.77 -0.59
CA ILE A 162 15.41 -10.89 -1.50
C ILE A 162 15.30 -9.87 -2.64
N LEU A 163 14.12 -9.70 -3.22
CA LEU A 163 13.91 -8.76 -4.33
C LEU A 163 14.11 -7.30 -3.88
N VAL A 164 13.68 -6.94 -2.68
CA VAL A 164 13.84 -5.59 -2.12
C VAL A 164 15.30 -5.29 -1.82
N THR A 165 16.02 -6.24 -1.23
CA THR A 165 17.46 -6.06 -0.95
C THR A 165 18.27 -5.96 -2.24
N ALA A 166 17.96 -6.77 -3.25
CA ALA A 166 18.61 -6.71 -4.55
C ALA A 166 18.35 -5.38 -5.28
N SER A 167 17.09 -4.89 -5.28
CA SER A 167 16.74 -3.61 -5.93
C SER A 167 17.37 -2.41 -5.20
N SER A 168 17.48 -2.46 -3.87
CA SER A 168 18.16 -1.42 -3.09
C SER A 168 19.67 -1.38 -3.37
N ALA A 169 20.30 -2.54 -3.53
CA ALA A 169 21.71 -2.64 -3.88
C ALA A 169 21.99 -2.08 -5.28
N VAL A 170 21.11 -2.34 -6.26
CA VAL A 170 21.22 -1.78 -7.61
C VAL A 170 21.04 -0.25 -7.59
N ALA A 171 20.07 0.28 -6.84
CA ALA A 171 19.87 1.72 -6.73
C ALA A 171 21.08 2.43 -6.10
N MET A 172 21.69 1.84 -5.06
CA MET A 172 22.92 2.35 -4.45
C MET A 172 24.12 2.29 -5.39
N SER A 173 24.21 1.28 -6.25
CA SER A 173 25.27 1.17 -7.25
C SER A 173 25.17 2.25 -8.32
N VAL A 174 23.95 2.59 -8.75
CA VAL A 174 23.70 3.66 -9.74
C VAL A 174 24.08 5.04 -9.18
N VAL A 175 23.80 5.29 -7.90
CA VAL A 175 24.16 6.57 -7.24
C VAL A 175 25.70 6.76 -7.15
N ARG A 176 26.46 5.68 -7.05
CA ARG A 176 27.94 5.75 -7.05
C ARG A 176 28.54 6.02 -8.44
N PHE A 177 27.78 5.84 -9.52
CA PHE A 177 28.21 6.08 -10.89
C PHE A 177 27.88 7.49 -11.41
N VAL A 178 27.43 8.41 -10.56
CA VAL A 178 27.44 9.84 -10.94
C VAL A 178 28.90 10.25 -10.98
N PRO A 179 29.48 10.53 -12.16
CA PRO A 179 30.89 10.91 -12.24
C PRO A 179 31.08 12.18 -11.41
N GLU A 180 32.03 12.12 -10.51
CA GLU A 180 32.54 13.29 -9.80
C GLU A 180 32.78 14.39 -10.84
N ARG A 181 32.11 15.51 -10.67
CA ARG A 181 32.12 16.63 -11.61
C ARG A 181 33.57 16.93 -11.90
N ALA A 182 34.02 16.64 -13.11
CA ALA A 182 35.39 16.99 -13.51
C ALA A 182 35.59 18.45 -13.12
N GLU A 183 36.57 18.70 -12.27
CA GLU A 183 36.94 20.05 -11.90
C GLU A 183 37.15 20.84 -13.20
N ALA A 184 36.41 21.93 -13.35
CA ALA A 184 36.57 22.80 -14.50
C ALA A 184 38.05 23.17 -14.57
N PRO A 185 38.70 23.04 -15.73
CA PRO A 185 40.11 23.39 -15.86
C PRO A 185 40.30 24.83 -15.34
N VAL A 186 41.14 24.98 -14.32
CA VAL A 186 41.51 26.27 -13.80
C VAL A 186 42.10 27.03 -14.97
N LEU A 187 41.35 28.01 -15.49
CA LEU A 187 41.84 28.91 -16.54
C LEU A 187 43.11 29.56 -16.01
N ALA A 188 44.24 29.24 -16.62
CA ALA A 188 45.49 29.88 -16.32
C ALA A 188 45.31 31.41 -16.37
N PRO A 189 45.86 32.18 -15.44
CA PRO A 189 45.70 33.61 -15.44
C PRO A 189 46.18 34.18 -16.79
N MET A 190 45.29 34.91 -17.47
CA MET A 190 45.61 35.55 -18.72
C MET A 190 46.84 36.48 -18.48
N LYS A 191 47.89 36.24 -19.24
CA LYS A 191 49.02 37.17 -19.26
C LYS A 191 48.49 38.54 -19.67
N GLU A 192 48.70 39.49 -18.79
CA GLU A 192 48.42 40.91 -19.03
C GLU A 192 49.23 41.35 -20.27
N VAL A 193 48.52 41.58 -21.38
CA VAL A 193 49.16 42.12 -22.60
C VAL A 193 49.20 43.62 -22.43
N GLU A 194 50.41 44.13 -22.06
CA GLU A 194 50.71 45.57 -22.01
C GLU A 194 50.68 46.10 -23.44
N ILE A 195 49.60 46.76 -23.87
CA ILE A 195 49.54 47.45 -25.16
C ILE A 195 50.21 48.81 -24.98
N ARG A 196 51.51 48.95 -25.42
CA ARG A 196 52.15 50.25 -25.53
C ARG A 196 51.59 50.93 -26.78
N PHE A 197 50.78 51.98 -26.61
CA PHE A 197 50.49 52.94 -27.66
C PHE A 197 51.72 53.83 -27.92
N ASN A 198 52.33 53.58 -29.04
CA ASN A 198 53.35 54.47 -29.54
C ASN A 198 52.63 55.66 -30.19
N ALA A 199 52.55 56.78 -29.50
CA ALA A 199 52.02 58.02 -30.07
C ALA A 199 53.12 58.68 -30.89
N ASP A 200 53.17 58.41 -32.19
CA ASP A 200 53.98 59.19 -33.09
C ASP A 200 53.29 60.55 -33.34
N PRO A 201 54.03 61.65 -33.17
CA PRO A 201 53.50 63.00 -33.41
C PRO A 201 53.30 63.19 -34.91
N PHE A 202 52.16 63.71 -35.32
CA PHE A 202 51.84 64.12 -36.66
C PHE A 202 52.96 65.07 -37.22
N PRO A 203 53.51 64.80 -38.40
CA PRO A 203 54.25 65.82 -39.08
C PRO A 203 53.31 66.90 -39.61
N GLY A 204 53.47 68.12 -39.13
CA GLY A 204 52.83 69.30 -39.71
C GLY A 204 53.34 69.60 -41.07
N ASN A 205 52.44 69.97 -41.95
CA ASN A 205 52.30 70.94 -43.01
C ASN A 205 51.41 70.43 -44.07
#